data_5cc679b6180b9f2f9596a6ce6e47e753
#
_entry.id   5cc679b6180b9f2f9596a6ce6e47e753
#
_cell.length_a   1.000
_cell.length_b   1.000
_cell.length_c   1.000
_cell.angle_alpha   90.00
_cell.angle_beta   90.00
_cell.angle_gamma   90.00
#
_symmetry.space_group_name_H-M   'P 1'
#
loop_
_entity.id
_entity.type
_entity.pdbx_description
1 polymer ?
#
loop_
_entity_poly.entity_id
_entity_poly.type
_entity_poly.pdbx_seq_one_letter_code
_entity_poly.pdbx_strand_id
1 'polypeptide(L)'
;WLNENPGLYDYEQTVFPIIQGSVNHKLRRKSAEELIPFSNCGIAIGGLAVGEEKNAMLDTVEFCNTVLPKEQPRYLMGVGKPSDLIHAVCHGMDMFDCVIPTRNGRNGHIFTSEGVINIKNEKFKHDFSFVDPNSSHTWGQTFSKSYVRHLFNINEVLGLRIASILNLSYYLDLMKLMRNQINEGNFDVCSIFFFFNDTATTEIYTLSLHDALPI
;
A
#
# COMPACT_ATOMS: atom_id res chain seq x y z
N TRP A 1 31.29 -3.60 -8.13
CA TRP A 1 31.53 -2.15 -8.26
C TRP A 1 31.13 -1.44 -6.96
N LEU A 2 29.89 -1.64 -6.47
CA LEU A 2 29.40 -0.99 -5.23
C LEU A 2 30.29 -1.29 -4.01
N ASN A 3 30.77 -2.53 -3.88
CA ASN A 3 31.62 -2.94 -2.76
C ASN A 3 33.06 -2.37 -2.88
N GLU A 4 33.48 -1.96 -4.05
CA GLU A 4 34.83 -1.44 -4.36
C GLU A 4 34.88 0.08 -4.45
N ASN A 5 33.70 0.73 -4.52
CA ASN A 5 33.57 2.18 -4.67
C ASN A 5 32.78 2.75 -3.50
N PRO A 6 33.43 3.28 -2.47
CA PRO A 6 32.75 3.97 -1.38
C PRO A 6 31.95 5.16 -1.93
N GLY A 7 30.89 5.52 -1.23
CA GLY A 7 30.04 6.66 -1.61
C GLY A 7 30.85 7.96 -1.71
N LEU A 8 30.34 8.91 -2.50
CA LEU A 8 30.96 10.22 -2.73
C LEU A 8 31.02 11.09 -1.46
N TYR A 9 30.22 10.76 -0.47
CA TYR A 9 30.05 11.50 0.76
C TYR A 9 30.36 10.59 1.96
N ASP A 10 30.79 11.20 3.05
CA ASP A 10 31.22 10.50 4.27
C ASP A 10 30.01 10.03 5.13
N TYR A 11 29.10 9.25 4.51
CA TYR A 11 27.97 8.61 5.19
C TYR A 11 27.70 7.22 4.59
N GLU A 12 27.22 6.32 5.43
CA GLU A 12 26.85 4.96 5.00
C GLU A 12 25.58 4.99 4.14
N GLN A 13 25.63 4.32 2.99
CA GLN A 13 24.50 4.11 2.11
C GLN A 13 24.07 2.65 2.11
N THR A 14 22.77 2.43 2.20
CA THR A 14 22.19 1.10 2.14
C THR A 14 21.73 0.78 0.73
N VAL A 15 22.07 -0.40 0.24
CA VAL A 15 21.68 -0.89 -1.07
C VAL A 15 20.70 -2.05 -0.92
N PHE A 16 19.53 -1.90 -1.56
CA PHE A 16 18.55 -2.97 -1.70
C PHE A 16 18.68 -3.56 -3.11
N PRO A 17 19.24 -4.76 -3.29
CA PRO A 17 19.20 -5.42 -4.57
C PRO A 17 17.76 -5.74 -4.95
N ILE A 18 17.44 -5.58 -6.25
CA ILE A 18 16.06 -5.71 -6.75
C ILE A 18 15.93 -7.02 -7.52
N ILE A 19 15.23 -7.99 -6.96
CA ILE A 19 14.92 -9.23 -7.69
C ILE A 19 13.88 -8.98 -8.77
N GLN A 20 14.08 -9.63 -9.91
CA GLN A 20 13.24 -9.53 -11.11
C GLN A 20 12.75 -10.91 -11.54
N GLY A 21 11.87 -10.98 -12.57
CA GLY A 21 11.39 -12.25 -13.13
C GLY A 21 9.91 -12.25 -13.47
N SER A 22 9.24 -11.08 -13.47
CA SER A 22 7.80 -10.96 -13.71
C SER A 22 7.03 -11.93 -12.80
N VAL A 23 6.02 -12.64 -13.30
CA VAL A 23 5.26 -13.67 -12.56
C VAL A 23 5.84 -15.08 -12.72
N ASN A 24 7.07 -15.23 -13.19
CA ASN A 24 7.70 -16.52 -13.40
C ASN A 24 8.55 -16.94 -12.19
N HIS A 25 8.08 -17.89 -11.41
CA HIS A 25 8.73 -18.38 -10.18
C HIS A 25 10.16 -18.89 -10.38
N LYS A 26 10.46 -19.52 -11.52
CA LYS A 26 11.83 -20.02 -11.81
C LYS A 26 12.80 -18.84 -11.99
N LEU A 27 12.38 -17.81 -12.74
CA LEU A 27 13.19 -16.61 -12.92
C LEU A 27 13.33 -15.82 -11.63
N ARG A 28 12.26 -15.72 -10.83
CA ARG A 28 12.30 -15.10 -9.49
C ARG A 28 13.30 -15.79 -8.57
N ARG A 29 13.25 -17.11 -8.49
CA ARG A 29 14.19 -17.91 -7.69
C ARG A 29 15.63 -17.68 -8.15
N LYS A 30 15.90 -17.79 -9.45
CA LYS A 30 17.23 -17.52 -10.00
C LYS A 30 17.73 -16.14 -9.66
N SER A 31 16.89 -15.11 -9.85
CA SER A 31 17.24 -13.74 -9.51
C SER A 31 17.50 -13.57 -8.01
N ALA A 32 16.73 -14.20 -7.15
CA ALA A 32 16.93 -14.16 -5.70
C ALA A 32 18.28 -14.83 -5.32
N GLU A 33 18.56 -16.03 -5.81
CA GLU A 33 19.81 -16.77 -5.56
C GLU A 33 21.05 -15.98 -5.97
N GLU A 34 20.98 -15.26 -7.11
CA GLU A 34 22.09 -14.46 -7.60
C GLU A 34 22.27 -13.13 -6.84
N LEU A 35 21.19 -12.53 -6.33
CA LEU A 35 21.23 -11.18 -5.75
C LEU A 35 21.25 -11.14 -4.22
N ILE A 36 20.71 -12.14 -3.52
CA ILE A 36 20.74 -12.22 -2.04
C ILE A 36 22.13 -12.03 -1.48
N PRO A 37 23.22 -12.63 -2.05
CA PRO A 37 24.56 -12.45 -1.52
C PRO A 37 25.08 -11.01 -1.50
N PHE A 38 24.46 -10.11 -2.26
CA PHE A 38 24.80 -8.68 -2.30
C PHE A 38 23.95 -7.82 -1.39
N SER A 39 22.95 -8.41 -0.72
CA SER A 39 22.10 -7.70 0.25
C SER A 39 22.82 -7.58 1.61
N ASN A 40 22.95 -6.35 2.08
CA ASN A 40 23.44 -6.10 3.43
C ASN A 40 22.38 -5.54 4.40
N CYS A 41 21.22 -5.16 3.90
CA CYS A 41 20.20 -4.54 4.72
C CYS A 41 18.77 -4.99 4.36
N GLY A 42 18.46 -5.21 3.08
CA GLY A 42 17.13 -5.59 2.66
C GLY A 42 17.07 -5.89 1.16
N ILE A 43 15.95 -6.44 0.71
CA ILE A 43 15.76 -6.87 -0.67
C ILE A 43 14.48 -6.25 -1.23
N ALA A 44 14.56 -5.71 -2.46
CA ALA A 44 13.41 -5.20 -3.18
C ALA A 44 12.89 -6.23 -4.19
N ILE A 45 11.58 -6.22 -4.39
CA ILE A 45 10.85 -7.02 -5.39
C ILE A 45 10.33 -6.05 -6.45
N GLY A 46 10.94 -6.09 -7.64
CA GLY A 46 10.53 -5.27 -8.78
C GLY A 46 9.74 -6.07 -9.83
N GLY A 47 9.25 -5.39 -10.86
CA GLY A 47 8.58 -6.02 -12.01
C GLY A 47 7.25 -6.69 -11.68
N LEU A 48 6.51 -6.14 -10.69
CA LEU A 48 5.12 -6.43 -10.38
C LEU A 48 4.30 -5.13 -10.42
N ALA A 49 2.97 -5.23 -10.45
CA ALA A 49 2.03 -4.12 -10.62
C ALA A 49 2.23 -3.32 -11.93
N VAL A 50 2.65 -4.00 -13.00
CA VAL A 50 2.93 -3.41 -14.33
C VAL A 50 1.95 -3.87 -15.42
N GLY A 51 0.85 -4.55 -15.04
CA GLY A 51 -0.22 -4.97 -15.96
C GLY A 51 -0.54 -6.45 -15.95
N GLU A 52 0.10 -7.24 -15.10
CA GLU A 52 -0.25 -8.65 -14.86
C GLU A 52 -1.61 -8.79 -14.15
N GLU A 53 -2.19 -9.97 -14.23
CA GLU A 53 -3.40 -10.29 -13.47
C GLU A 53 -3.14 -10.24 -11.96
N LYS A 54 -4.15 -9.78 -11.20
CA LYS A 54 -4.06 -9.63 -9.74
C LYS A 54 -3.64 -10.93 -9.04
N ASN A 55 -4.27 -12.05 -9.39
CA ASN A 55 -3.97 -13.34 -8.75
C ASN A 55 -2.53 -13.79 -9.03
N ALA A 56 -2.01 -13.56 -10.24
CA ALA A 56 -0.63 -13.87 -10.58
C ALA A 56 0.37 -13.00 -9.80
N MET A 57 0.03 -11.73 -9.54
CA MET A 57 0.82 -10.86 -8.68
C MET A 57 0.84 -11.38 -7.24
N LEU A 58 -0.32 -11.69 -6.66
CA LEU A 58 -0.45 -12.17 -5.29
C LEU A 58 0.30 -13.50 -5.07
N ASP A 59 0.12 -14.46 -5.97
CA ASP A 59 0.84 -15.74 -5.98
C ASP A 59 2.37 -15.54 -6.08
N THR A 60 2.81 -14.57 -6.87
CA THR A 60 4.24 -14.23 -6.96
C THR A 60 4.77 -13.62 -5.66
N VAL A 61 4.00 -12.77 -4.97
CA VAL A 61 4.36 -12.21 -3.66
C VAL A 61 4.50 -13.32 -2.62
N GLU A 62 3.54 -14.24 -2.57
CA GLU A 62 3.57 -15.42 -1.71
C GLU A 62 4.81 -16.30 -2.01
N PHE A 63 5.08 -16.56 -3.29
CA PHE A 63 6.27 -17.28 -3.69
C PHE A 63 7.56 -16.58 -3.24
N CYS A 64 7.66 -15.26 -3.39
CA CYS A 64 8.82 -14.49 -2.94
C CYS A 64 9.06 -14.63 -1.43
N ASN A 65 8.00 -14.73 -0.62
CA ASN A 65 8.13 -15.00 0.82
C ASN A 65 8.86 -16.30 1.12
N THR A 66 8.77 -17.31 0.23
CA THR A 66 9.42 -18.61 0.43
C THR A 66 10.91 -18.61 0.09
N VAL A 67 11.38 -17.67 -0.72
CA VAL A 67 12.76 -17.64 -1.24
C VAL A 67 13.60 -16.49 -0.67
N LEU A 68 12.99 -15.48 -0.07
CA LEU A 68 13.69 -14.34 0.50
C LEU A 68 13.98 -14.51 1.99
N PRO A 69 15.12 -13.97 2.50
CA PRO A 69 15.46 -13.99 3.92
C PRO A 69 14.34 -13.34 4.76
N LYS A 70 14.01 -13.96 5.89
CA LYS A 70 12.98 -13.46 6.81
C LYS A 70 13.47 -12.34 7.73
N GLU A 71 14.75 -12.29 7.95
CA GLU A 71 15.42 -11.37 8.88
C GLU A 71 15.79 -10.03 8.24
N GLN A 72 15.56 -9.91 6.92
CA GLN A 72 15.84 -8.69 6.17
C GLN A 72 14.55 -8.02 5.72
N PRO A 73 14.45 -6.67 5.77
CA PRO A 73 13.33 -5.94 5.21
C PRO A 73 13.09 -6.26 3.73
N ARG A 74 11.83 -6.45 3.37
CA ARG A 74 11.38 -6.77 2.02
C ARG A 74 10.55 -5.63 1.46
N TYR A 75 11.02 -5.06 0.38
CA TYR A 75 10.41 -3.91 -0.26
C TYR A 75 9.68 -4.32 -1.53
N LEU A 76 8.34 -4.29 -1.52
CA LEU A 76 7.51 -4.55 -2.68
C LEU A 76 7.24 -3.24 -3.43
N MET A 77 7.85 -3.09 -4.61
CA MET A 77 7.81 -1.85 -5.38
C MET A 77 6.50 -1.68 -6.16
N GLY A 78 5.94 -0.47 -6.16
CA GLY A 78 4.85 -0.05 -7.03
C GLY A 78 3.46 -0.55 -6.66
N VAL A 79 3.32 -1.38 -5.62
CA VAL A 79 2.03 -1.90 -5.15
C VAL A 79 1.40 -0.95 -4.15
N GLY A 80 0.11 -0.61 -4.34
CA GLY A 80 -0.48 0.44 -3.50
C GLY A 80 -2.00 0.43 -3.35
N LYS A 81 -2.74 -0.55 -3.86
CA LYS A 81 -4.13 -0.68 -3.45
C LYS A 81 -4.18 -1.16 -1.99
N PRO A 82 -5.02 -0.59 -1.11
CA PRO A 82 -5.07 -0.98 0.29
C PRO A 82 -5.19 -2.49 0.52
N SER A 83 -6.05 -3.16 -0.24
CA SER A 83 -6.21 -4.62 -0.20
C SER A 83 -4.93 -5.38 -0.54
N ASP A 84 -4.18 -4.89 -1.52
CA ASP A 84 -2.95 -5.55 -1.97
C ASP A 84 -1.81 -5.32 -0.96
N LEU A 85 -1.80 -4.16 -0.27
CA LEU A 85 -0.87 -3.90 0.84
C LEU A 85 -1.12 -4.84 2.01
N ILE A 86 -2.38 -5.03 2.43
CA ILE A 86 -2.73 -5.95 3.51
C ILE A 86 -2.29 -7.37 3.16
N HIS A 87 -2.63 -7.84 1.95
CA HIS A 87 -2.20 -9.15 1.48
C HIS A 87 -0.67 -9.30 1.47
N ALA A 88 0.05 -8.31 0.95
CA ALA A 88 1.50 -8.35 0.90
C ALA A 88 2.14 -8.38 2.30
N VAL A 89 1.61 -7.62 3.26
CA VAL A 89 2.06 -7.66 4.66
C VAL A 89 1.82 -9.04 5.29
N CYS A 90 0.69 -9.70 5.01
CA CYS A 90 0.45 -11.10 5.43
C CYS A 90 1.53 -12.06 4.93
N HIS A 91 2.09 -11.77 3.75
CA HIS A 91 3.15 -12.56 3.13
C HIS A 91 4.56 -12.01 3.41
N GLY A 92 4.71 -11.22 4.48
CA GLY A 92 6.00 -10.78 5.01
C GLY A 92 6.66 -9.64 4.23
N MET A 93 5.90 -8.80 3.55
CA MET A 93 6.41 -7.57 2.94
C MET A 93 6.36 -6.42 3.94
N ASP A 94 7.41 -5.59 3.99
CA ASP A 94 7.60 -4.56 5.00
C ASP A 94 7.48 -3.13 4.47
N MET A 95 7.90 -2.92 3.22
CA MET A 95 8.04 -1.58 2.63
C MET A 95 7.33 -1.51 1.28
N PHE A 96 6.75 -0.34 0.99
CA PHE A 96 5.97 -0.09 -0.22
C PHE A 96 6.16 1.35 -0.70
N ASP A 97 6.03 1.55 -2.00
CA ASP A 97 5.81 2.84 -2.62
C ASP A 97 4.67 2.77 -3.62
N CYS A 98 3.93 3.84 -3.77
CA CYS A 98 2.97 3.94 -4.86
C CYS A 98 2.52 5.38 -5.12
N VAL A 99 2.00 5.61 -6.32
CA VAL A 99 1.45 6.92 -6.71
C VAL A 99 -0.04 7.07 -6.35
N ILE A 100 -0.70 6.00 -5.92
CA ILE A 100 -2.16 5.95 -5.74
C ILE A 100 -2.68 7.05 -4.81
N PRO A 101 -2.12 7.29 -3.61
CA PRO A 101 -2.67 8.28 -2.70
C PRO A 101 -2.77 9.66 -3.33
N THR A 102 -1.67 10.15 -3.91
CA THR A 102 -1.59 11.49 -4.48
C THR A 102 -2.27 11.57 -5.85
N ARG A 103 -2.12 10.55 -6.71
CA ARG A 103 -2.78 10.50 -8.02
C ARG A 103 -4.30 10.49 -7.86
N ASN A 104 -4.84 9.64 -6.99
CA ASN A 104 -6.26 9.58 -6.71
C ASN A 104 -6.76 10.87 -6.06
N GLY A 105 -6.02 11.43 -5.10
CA GLY A 105 -6.33 12.72 -4.49
C GLY A 105 -6.45 13.83 -5.52
N ARG A 106 -5.50 13.97 -6.44
CA ARG A 106 -5.58 14.96 -7.53
C ARG A 106 -6.77 14.74 -8.47
N ASN A 107 -7.26 13.52 -8.59
CA ASN A 107 -8.44 13.18 -9.39
C ASN A 107 -9.78 13.32 -8.63
N GLY A 108 -9.72 13.65 -7.34
CA GLY A 108 -10.90 13.83 -6.49
C GLY A 108 -11.39 12.55 -5.82
N HIS A 109 -10.60 11.47 -5.87
CA HIS A 109 -10.89 10.25 -5.12
C HIS A 109 -10.18 10.32 -3.76
N ILE A 110 -10.95 10.26 -2.68
CA ILE A 110 -10.46 10.35 -1.30
C ILE A 110 -10.79 9.03 -0.59
N PHE A 111 -9.75 8.44 0.00
CA PHE A 111 -9.89 7.29 0.89
C PHE A 111 -10.36 7.79 2.26
N THR A 112 -11.44 7.25 2.77
CA THR A 112 -12.02 7.61 4.08
C THR A 112 -12.27 6.35 4.90
N SER A 113 -12.51 6.52 6.19
CA SER A 113 -12.92 5.45 7.09
C SER A 113 -14.25 4.77 6.69
N GLU A 114 -15.04 5.42 5.84
CA GLU A 114 -16.32 4.89 5.32
C GLU A 114 -16.21 4.35 3.88
N GLY A 115 -14.98 4.27 3.35
CA GLY A 115 -14.70 3.84 1.98
C GLY A 115 -14.22 4.96 1.07
N VAL A 116 -14.07 4.67 -0.22
CA VAL A 116 -13.56 5.63 -1.19
C VAL A 116 -14.68 6.50 -1.74
N ILE A 117 -14.52 7.82 -1.64
CA ILE A 117 -15.46 8.78 -2.20
C ILE A 117 -14.86 9.50 -3.41
N ASN A 118 -15.68 9.77 -4.44
CA ASN A 118 -15.34 10.73 -5.48
C ASN A 118 -15.99 12.08 -5.12
N ILE A 119 -15.17 13.00 -4.60
CA ILE A 119 -15.64 14.27 -4.07
C ILE A 119 -16.30 15.18 -5.13
N LYS A 120 -16.04 14.94 -6.42
CA LYS A 120 -16.67 15.68 -7.52
C LYS A 120 -18.14 15.32 -7.74
N ASN A 121 -18.62 14.21 -7.14
CA ASN A 121 -19.98 13.74 -7.30
C ASN A 121 -21.00 14.80 -6.82
N GLU A 122 -22.10 14.97 -7.55
CA GLU A 122 -23.16 15.94 -7.27
C GLU A 122 -23.80 15.75 -5.89
N LYS A 123 -23.85 14.54 -5.37
CA LYS A 123 -24.40 14.24 -4.04
C LYS A 123 -23.72 15.03 -2.91
N PHE A 124 -22.46 15.46 -3.09
CA PHE A 124 -21.73 16.23 -2.09
C PHE A 124 -21.92 17.74 -2.18
N LYS A 125 -22.74 18.26 -3.11
CA LYS A 125 -22.94 19.69 -3.31
C LYS A 125 -23.46 20.41 -2.07
N HIS A 126 -24.35 19.76 -1.33
CA HIS A 126 -24.96 20.28 -0.10
C HIS A 126 -24.64 19.40 1.12
N ASP A 127 -23.58 18.63 1.06
CA ASP A 127 -23.11 17.79 2.17
C ASP A 127 -22.12 18.57 3.00
N PHE A 128 -22.58 19.13 4.11
CA PHE A 128 -21.77 19.90 5.05
C PHE A 128 -21.10 19.04 6.11
N SER A 129 -21.24 17.72 6.05
CA SER A 129 -20.48 16.81 6.91
C SER A 129 -18.98 16.87 6.60
N PHE A 130 -18.18 16.52 7.58
CA PHE A 130 -16.73 16.44 7.41
C PHE A 130 -16.33 15.40 6.34
N VAL A 131 -15.18 15.61 5.70
CA VAL A 131 -14.68 14.68 4.69
C VAL A 131 -14.47 13.30 5.27
N ASP A 132 -13.84 13.22 6.43
CA ASP A 132 -13.66 11.97 7.21
C ASP A 132 -13.51 12.30 8.70
N PRO A 133 -14.58 12.16 9.50
CA PRO A 133 -14.54 12.47 10.94
C PRO A 133 -13.62 11.54 11.73
N ASN A 134 -13.27 10.38 11.19
CA ASN A 134 -12.39 9.40 11.84
C ASN A 134 -10.92 9.49 11.37
N SER A 135 -10.60 10.39 10.46
CA SER A 135 -9.22 10.61 10.01
C SER A 135 -8.32 11.03 11.17
N SER A 136 -7.11 10.50 11.23
CA SER A 136 -6.07 10.97 12.17
C SER A 136 -5.59 12.38 11.86
N HIS A 137 -5.74 12.81 10.61
CA HIS A 137 -5.37 14.16 10.19
C HIS A 137 -6.51 15.16 10.44
N THR A 138 -6.20 16.28 11.08
CA THR A 138 -7.18 17.31 11.46
C THR A 138 -8.02 17.83 10.30
N TRP A 139 -7.49 17.83 9.08
CA TRP A 139 -8.22 18.31 7.89
C TRP A 139 -9.43 17.43 7.53
N GLY A 140 -9.41 16.14 7.90
CA GLY A 140 -10.58 15.27 7.77
C GLY A 140 -11.78 15.76 8.56
N GLN A 141 -11.52 16.38 9.72
CA GLN A 141 -12.50 16.92 10.67
C GLN A 141 -12.65 18.46 10.58
N THR A 142 -11.96 19.12 9.66
CA THR A 142 -12.01 20.58 9.48
C THR A 142 -12.83 20.96 8.26
N PHE A 143 -12.62 20.26 7.15
CA PHE A 143 -13.25 20.59 5.88
C PHE A 143 -14.49 19.76 5.62
N SER A 144 -15.56 20.41 5.13
CA SER A 144 -16.76 19.70 4.69
C SER A 144 -16.60 19.15 3.29
N LYS A 145 -17.34 18.07 2.98
CA LYS A 145 -17.40 17.48 1.64
C LYS A 145 -17.85 18.52 0.60
N SER A 146 -18.87 19.33 0.92
CA SER A 146 -19.35 20.41 0.06
C SER A 146 -18.25 21.44 -0.26
N TYR A 147 -17.46 21.85 0.73
CA TYR A 147 -16.37 22.81 0.53
C TYR A 147 -15.26 22.24 -0.35
N VAL A 148 -14.80 21.03 -0.06
CA VAL A 148 -13.76 20.39 -0.87
C VAL A 148 -14.24 20.17 -2.29
N ARG A 149 -15.49 19.74 -2.50
CA ARG A 149 -16.11 19.66 -3.84
C ARG A 149 -16.09 21.00 -4.56
N HIS A 150 -16.43 22.10 -3.88
CA HIS A 150 -16.38 23.44 -4.45
C HIS A 150 -14.97 23.76 -4.96
N LEU A 151 -13.93 23.50 -4.15
CA LEU A 151 -12.54 23.72 -4.55
C LEU A 151 -12.17 22.96 -5.83
N PHE A 152 -12.60 21.71 -5.95
CA PHE A 152 -12.38 20.93 -7.18
C PHE A 152 -13.11 21.51 -8.39
N ASN A 153 -14.32 22.03 -8.22
CA ASN A 153 -15.11 22.59 -9.33
C ASN A 153 -14.51 23.89 -9.87
N ILE A 154 -13.88 24.69 -9.02
CA ILE A 154 -13.21 25.96 -9.42
C ILE A 154 -11.72 25.74 -9.73
N ASN A 155 -11.24 24.49 -9.76
CA ASN A 155 -9.84 24.13 -9.96
C ASN A 155 -8.85 24.76 -8.96
N GLU A 156 -9.27 24.94 -7.70
CA GLU A 156 -8.42 25.49 -6.65
C GLU A 156 -7.44 24.44 -6.12
N VAL A 157 -6.15 24.77 -6.10
CA VAL A 157 -5.05 23.87 -5.70
C VAL A 157 -5.24 23.33 -4.28
N LEU A 158 -5.86 24.10 -3.38
CA LEU A 158 -6.14 23.67 -2.01
C LEU A 158 -6.97 22.38 -1.97
N GLY A 159 -7.94 22.22 -2.90
CA GLY A 159 -8.72 20.97 -3.01
C GLY A 159 -7.86 19.74 -3.28
N LEU A 160 -6.92 19.85 -4.24
CA LEU A 160 -5.97 18.78 -4.57
C LEU A 160 -5.05 18.45 -3.40
N ARG A 161 -4.62 19.49 -2.67
CA ARG A 161 -3.76 19.35 -1.50
C ARG A 161 -4.49 18.65 -0.35
N ILE A 162 -5.73 19.06 -0.04
CA ILE A 162 -6.55 18.43 1.00
C ILE A 162 -6.72 16.93 0.68
N ALA A 163 -7.17 16.61 -0.52
CA ALA A 163 -7.41 15.22 -0.92
C ALA A 163 -6.13 14.37 -0.87
N SER A 164 -4.99 14.91 -1.32
CA SER A 164 -3.71 14.19 -1.30
C SER A 164 -3.22 13.94 0.13
N ILE A 165 -3.33 14.94 1.02
CA ILE A 165 -2.92 14.79 2.43
C ILE A 165 -3.81 13.77 3.15
N LEU A 166 -5.13 13.82 2.95
CA LEU A 166 -6.05 12.87 3.57
C LEU A 166 -5.76 11.43 3.08
N ASN A 167 -5.49 11.25 1.79
CA ASN A 167 -5.09 9.95 1.27
C ASN A 167 -3.78 9.45 1.87
N LEU A 168 -2.77 10.30 1.97
CA LEU A 168 -1.50 9.92 2.62
C LEU A 168 -1.71 9.53 4.08
N SER A 169 -2.52 10.30 4.83
CA SER A 169 -2.85 9.96 6.21
C SER A 169 -3.54 8.61 6.33
N TYR A 170 -4.53 8.33 5.46
CA TYR A 170 -5.20 7.04 5.41
C TYR A 170 -4.21 5.88 5.24
N TYR A 171 -3.25 6.00 4.30
CA TYR A 171 -2.25 4.97 4.07
C TYR A 171 -1.29 4.79 5.26
N LEU A 172 -0.88 5.90 5.88
CA LEU A 172 -0.03 5.85 7.08
C LEU A 172 -0.76 5.23 8.27
N ASP A 173 -2.05 5.53 8.43
CA ASP A 173 -2.89 4.94 9.47
C ASP A 173 -3.09 3.43 9.23
N LEU A 174 -3.31 3.01 7.98
CA LEU A 174 -3.38 1.60 7.60
C LEU A 174 -2.09 0.85 7.98
N MET A 175 -0.93 1.39 7.59
CA MET A 175 0.37 0.79 7.91
C MET A 175 0.63 0.75 9.43
N LYS A 176 0.22 1.79 10.16
CA LYS A 176 0.32 1.84 11.62
C LYS A 176 -0.57 0.80 12.28
N LEU A 177 -1.81 0.64 11.81
CA LEU A 177 -2.72 -0.39 12.34
C LEU A 177 -2.14 -1.78 12.13
N MET A 178 -1.69 -2.11 10.91
CA MET A 178 -1.08 -3.41 10.62
C MET A 178 0.12 -3.70 11.53
N ARG A 179 1.01 -2.72 11.74
CA ARG A 179 2.15 -2.87 12.66
C ARG A 179 1.72 -3.13 14.10
N ASN A 180 0.71 -2.42 14.58
CA ASN A 180 0.20 -2.63 15.95
C ASN A 180 -0.38 -4.04 16.09
N GLN A 181 -1.18 -4.50 15.15
CA GLN A 181 -1.76 -5.85 15.15
C GLN A 181 -0.69 -6.95 15.11
N ILE A 182 0.38 -6.76 14.32
CA ILE A 182 1.51 -7.69 14.29
C ILE A 182 2.21 -7.72 15.66
N ASN A 183 2.50 -6.57 16.25
CA ASN A 183 3.18 -6.48 17.54
C ASN A 183 2.38 -7.09 18.69
N GLU A 184 1.05 -7.03 18.61
CA GLU A 184 0.13 -7.61 19.60
C GLU A 184 -0.12 -9.11 19.35
N GLY A 185 0.40 -9.68 18.25
CA GLY A 185 0.13 -11.06 17.86
C GLY A 185 -1.30 -11.31 17.37
N ASN A 186 -2.03 -10.26 17.03
CA ASN A 186 -3.45 -10.30 16.68
C ASN A 186 -3.69 -9.93 15.20
N PHE A 187 -2.67 -10.08 14.34
CA PHE A 187 -2.80 -9.71 12.94
C PHE A 187 -3.83 -10.59 12.24
N ASP A 188 -5.03 -10.06 12.05
CA ASP A 188 -6.12 -10.69 11.31
C ASP A 188 -6.53 -9.84 10.11
N VAL A 189 -6.40 -10.42 8.93
CA VAL A 189 -6.74 -9.80 7.65
C VAL A 189 -8.18 -9.34 7.62
N CYS A 190 -9.11 -10.16 8.12
CA CYS A 190 -10.53 -9.83 8.11
C CYS A 190 -10.85 -8.62 8.97
N SER A 191 -10.23 -8.52 10.15
CA SER A 191 -10.45 -7.38 11.05
C SER A 191 -9.93 -6.06 10.47
N ILE A 192 -8.82 -6.10 9.76
CA ILE A 192 -8.24 -4.92 9.09
C ILE A 192 -9.13 -4.45 7.94
N PHE A 193 -9.64 -5.37 7.10
CA PHE A 193 -10.58 -5.02 6.04
C PHE A 193 -11.87 -4.42 6.60
N PHE A 194 -12.40 -4.99 7.66
CA PHE A 194 -13.62 -4.48 8.31
C PHE A 194 -13.43 -3.07 8.87
N PHE A 195 -12.26 -2.80 9.45
CA PHE A 195 -11.93 -1.48 10.02
C PHE A 195 -11.85 -0.38 8.96
N PHE A 196 -11.38 -0.70 7.76
CA PHE A 196 -11.26 0.27 6.65
C PHE A 196 -12.44 0.22 5.66
N ASN A 197 -13.49 -0.57 5.97
CA ASN A 197 -14.75 -0.64 5.20
C ASN A 197 -14.54 -0.73 3.67
N ASP A 198 -13.57 -1.52 3.25
CA ASP A 198 -13.33 -1.78 1.82
C ASP A 198 -14.30 -2.87 1.32
N THR A 199 -15.55 -2.45 1.09
CA THR A 199 -16.65 -3.33 0.67
C THR A 199 -16.40 -4.03 -0.67
N ALA A 200 -15.51 -3.51 -1.51
CA ALA A 200 -15.16 -4.12 -2.80
C ALA A 200 -14.30 -5.39 -2.65
N THR A 201 -13.70 -5.61 -1.47
CA THR A 201 -12.75 -6.70 -1.25
C THR A 201 -13.34 -7.84 -0.43
N THR A 202 -14.44 -7.60 0.29
CA THR A 202 -15.10 -8.59 1.16
C THR A 202 -15.58 -9.81 0.38
N GLU A 203 -16.02 -9.64 -0.88
CA GLU A 203 -16.48 -10.75 -1.72
C GLU A 203 -15.36 -11.68 -2.21
N ILE A 204 -14.12 -11.18 -2.34
CA ILE A 204 -13.00 -11.97 -2.89
C ILE A 204 -12.35 -12.84 -1.80
N TYR A 205 -12.32 -12.39 -0.55
CA TYR A 205 -11.64 -13.10 0.54
C TYR A 205 -12.51 -14.08 1.30
N THR A 206 -13.83 -13.93 1.29
CA THR A 206 -14.74 -14.95 1.84
C THR A 206 -14.67 -16.28 1.09
N LEU A 207 -14.24 -16.27 -0.17
CA LEU A 207 -14.05 -17.50 -0.97
C LEU A 207 -12.68 -18.17 -0.77
N SER A 208 -11.63 -17.42 -0.36
CA SER A 208 -10.28 -17.97 -0.23
C SER A 208 -9.91 -18.41 1.20
N LEU A 209 -10.58 -17.91 2.22
CA LEU A 209 -10.33 -18.29 3.62
C LEU A 209 -10.84 -19.69 3.99
N HIS A 210 -11.76 -20.27 3.21
CA HIS A 210 -12.20 -21.65 3.41
C HIS A 210 -11.16 -22.69 2.96
N ASP A 211 -10.21 -22.29 2.10
CA ASP A 211 -9.19 -23.19 1.55
C ASP A 211 -7.80 -23.06 2.22
N ALA A 212 -7.61 -22.12 3.14
CA ALA A 212 -6.29 -21.75 3.65
C ALA A 212 -6.00 -22.06 5.13
N LEU A 213 -6.88 -22.74 5.84
CA LEU A 213 -6.61 -23.20 7.21
C LEU A 213 -6.50 -24.74 7.25
N PRO A 214 -5.30 -25.31 7.32
CA PRO A 214 -5.16 -26.62 7.94
C PRO A 214 -5.22 -26.41 9.48
N ILE A 215 -6.12 -27.11 10.06
CA ILE A 215 -6.29 -27.33 11.52
C ILE A 215 -4.99 -27.88 12.10
#